data_ccdb29120a309ff82deb23bcbd36ca73
#
_entry.id   ccdb29120a309ff82deb23bcbd36ca73
#
_cell.length_a   1.000
_cell.length_b   1.000
_cell.length_c   1.000
_cell.angle_alpha   90.00
_cell.angle_beta   90.00
_cell.angle_gamma   90.00
#
_symmetry.space_group_name_H-M   'P 1'
#
loop_
_entity.id
_entity.type
_entity.pdbx_description
1 polymer ?
#
loop_
_entity_poly.entity_id
_entity_poly.type
_entity_poly.pdbx_seq_one_letter_code
_entity_poly.pdbx_strand_id
1 'polypeptide(L)'
;MKRFRLCIVGCGSFAQRFIPIFQAHPAVREVSLADILPGRLRLVAEQFGARRTFDSLESALESDVEAVVIMTQRHLHGPMTLAALNAGKHVYCAVPMASELSEIEDICRRVAETGLTYMMGETSYYYPSCIWCRERYRAGDFGEFVYGEGEYLHDMAHGFYDAFQNTGGEDWKRVAGVPPMFYPTHSTSMILAVTGARITQVSCLGWRDHHEDGIFREGANLWNNPFSNQTALCRTSDGGMARLNEFRRVATGVGNSVRQSMFGTKAAFEMQADDHHFWTTHDKQKRDLNDLLSCYGFSWNKETRDALRREGGKGTQEDFFSSYAKIHPVHRLPAVLRELQHNGHYGSHQFLVDDFCKAVAMDMLPPVHAWEAARYTAPGLVAHGSSLNEGRVCEVPDFGDAPKDAVRLEASEPESCELFP
;
A
#
# COMPACT_ATOMS: atom_id res chain seq x y z
N MET A 1 -24.91 -6.75 -10.11
CA MET A 1 -23.93 -5.80 -9.59
C MET A 1 -24.20 -4.44 -10.22
N LYS A 2 -24.37 -3.40 -9.39
CA LYS A 2 -24.56 -2.01 -9.85
C LYS A 2 -23.32 -1.56 -10.62
N ARG A 3 -23.50 -0.85 -11.75
CA ARG A 3 -22.36 -0.27 -12.49
C ARG A 3 -22.29 1.23 -12.24
N PHE A 4 -21.09 1.75 -12.06
CA PHE A 4 -20.86 3.14 -11.73
C PHE A 4 -19.79 3.79 -12.63
N ARG A 5 -19.77 5.12 -12.66
CA ARG A 5 -18.76 5.94 -13.32
C ARG A 5 -17.74 6.38 -12.30
N LEU A 6 -16.46 6.35 -12.67
CA LEU A 6 -15.39 6.85 -11.81
C LEU A 6 -14.47 7.82 -12.56
N CYS A 7 -13.79 8.65 -11.78
CA CYS A 7 -12.74 9.53 -12.26
C CYS A 7 -11.42 9.20 -11.56
N ILE A 8 -10.36 8.95 -12.32
CA ILE A 8 -8.99 8.84 -11.79
C ILE A 8 -8.38 10.25 -11.78
N VAL A 9 -8.01 10.71 -10.59
CA VAL A 9 -7.45 12.04 -10.32
C VAL A 9 -5.94 11.92 -10.10
N GLY A 10 -5.16 12.56 -10.98
CA GLY A 10 -3.72 12.39 -11.09
C GLY A 10 -3.36 11.32 -12.12
N CYS A 11 -2.79 11.73 -13.24
CA CYS A 11 -2.43 10.87 -14.38
C CYS A 11 -0.93 10.53 -14.41
N GLY A 12 -0.27 10.46 -13.24
CA GLY A 12 1.14 10.08 -13.11
C GLY A 12 1.41 8.62 -13.49
N SER A 13 2.68 8.21 -13.50
CA SER A 13 3.10 6.85 -13.91
C SER A 13 2.46 5.74 -13.06
N PHE A 14 2.23 5.99 -11.76
CA PHE A 14 1.55 5.03 -10.89
C PHE A 14 0.08 4.84 -11.29
N ALA A 15 -0.66 5.95 -11.52
CA ALA A 15 -2.06 5.90 -11.94
C ALA A 15 -2.25 5.15 -13.27
N GLN A 16 -1.31 5.31 -14.22
CA GLN A 16 -1.38 4.66 -15.52
C GLN A 16 -1.37 3.12 -15.43
N ARG A 17 -0.83 2.55 -14.37
CA ARG A 17 -0.89 1.10 -14.11
C ARG A 17 -2.29 0.63 -13.70
N PHE A 18 -3.11 1.50 -13.13
CA PHE A 18 -4.47 1.20 -12.66
C PHE A 18 -5.55 1.49 -13.69
N ILE A 19 -5.32 2.44 -14.61
CA ILE A 19 -6.33 2.83 -15.61
C ILE A 19 -6.89 1.61 -16.36
N PRO A 20 -6.08 0.72 -16.97
CA PRO A 20 -6.60 -0.43 -17.70
C PRO A 20 -7.40 -1.40 -16.82
N ILE A 21 -7.00 -1.54 -15.55
CA ILE A 21 -7.64 -2.45 -14.61
C ILE A 21 -9.06 -1.95 -14.27
N PHE A 22 -9.19 -0.64 -13.96
CA PHE A 22 -10.50 -0.03 -13.75
C PHE A 22 -11.38 -0.06 -15.00
N GLN A 23 -10.80 0.21 -16.18
CA GLN A 23 -11.53 0.15 -17.46
C GLN A 23 -12.07 -1.25 -17.77
N ALA A 24 -11.33 -2.30 -17.42
CA ALA A 24 -11.72 -3.68 -17.66
C ALA A 24 -12.72 -4.22 -16.63
N HIS A 25 -12.85 -3.58 -15.45
CA HIS A 25 -13.65 -4.12 -14.36
C HIS A 25 -15.16 -4.09 -14.67
N PRO A 26 -15.90 -5.24 -14.50
CA PRO A 26 -17.32 -5.33 -14.89
C PRO A 26 -18.27 -4.35 -14.21
N ALA A 27 -17.96 -3.91 -12.98
CA ALA A 27 -18.76 -2.92 -12.26
C ALA A 27 -18.49 -1.48 -12.72
N VAL A 28 -17.43 -1.22 -13.48
CA VAL A 28 -17.13 0.12 -13.99
C VAL A 28 -17.82 0.33 -15.32
N ARG A 29 -18.59 1.40 -15.41
CA ARG A 29 -19.33 1.79 -16.63
C ARG A 29 -18.47 2.69 -17.52
N GLU A 30 -17.71 3.59 -16.89
CA GLU A 30 -16.87 4.58 -17.55
C GLU A 30 -15.75 5.00 -16.62
N VAL A 31 -14.55 5.14 -17.18
CA VAL A 31 -13.38 5.76 -16.52
C VAL A 31 -13.12 7.09 -17.19
N SER A 32 -13.20 8.17 -16.43
CA SER A 32 -12.73 9.50 -16.80
C SER A 32 -11.41 9.81 -16.10
N LEU A 33 -10.67 10.79 -16.60
CA LEU A 33 -9.37 11.19 -16.08
C LEU A 33 -9.38 12.68 -15.70
N ALA A 34 -8.68 13.01 -14.61
CA ALA A 34 -8.44 14.36 -14.19
C ALA A 34 -6.96 14.62 -13.91
N ASP A 35 -6.41 15.70 -14.40
CA ASP A 35 -5.04 16.15 -14.07
C ASP A 35 -4.93 17.66 -14.28
N ILE A 36 -4.24 18.34 -13.37
CA ILE A 36 -4.00 19.79 -13.44
C ILE A 36 -3.01 20.19 -14.56
N LEU A 37 -2.29 19.22 -15.13
CA LEU A 37 -1.37 19.44 -16.24
C LEU A 37 -2.04 19.05 -17.58
N PRO A 38 -2.52 20.01 -18.38
CA PRO A 38 -3.30 19.73 -19.60
C PRO A 38 -2.56 18.85 -20.62
N GLY A 39 -1.25 19.00 -20.72
CA GLY A 39 -0.41 18.21 -21.63
C GLY A 39 -0.37 16.74 -21.23
N ARG A 40 -0.20 16.44 -19.93
CA ARG A 40 -0.24 15.08 -19.39
C ARG A 40 -1.62 14.47 -19.56
N LEU A 41 -2.65 15.20 -19.16
CA LEU A 41 -4.04 14.75 -19.27
C LEU A 41 -4.38 14.31 -20.69
N ARG A 42 -4.05 15.14 -21.69
CA ARG A 42 -4.30 14.81 -23.10
C ARG A 42 -3.55 13.54 -23.53
N LEU A 43 -2.24 13.45 -23.26
CA LEU A 43 -1.44 12.28 -23.65
C LEU A 43 -1.95 10.99 -23.03
N VAL A 44 -2.28 11.02 -21.74
CA VAL A 44 -2.77 9.83 -21.03
C VAL A 44 -4.19 9.47 -21.49
N ALA A 45 -5.05 10.45 -21.73
CA ALA A 45 -6.39 10.21 -22.26
C ALA A 45 -6.35 9.57 -23.66
N GLU A 46 -5.47 10.04 -24.55
CA GLU A 46 -5.24 9.44 -25.87
C GLU A 46 -4.69 8.01 -25.75
N GLN A 47 -3.69 7.80 -24.90
CA GLN A 47 -3.04 6.49 -24.69
C GLN A 47 -4.03 5.41 -24.23
N PHE A 48 -4.92 5.75 -23.30
CA PHE A 48 -5.87 4.81 -22.70
C PHE A 48 -7.29 4.91 -23.27
N GLY A 49 -7.51 5.76 -24.27
CA GLY A 49 -8.83 5.92 -24.90
C GLY A 49 -9.90 6.51 -23.99
N ALA A 50 -9.52 7.29 -22.98
CA ALA A 50 -10.46 7.95 -22.08
C ALA A 50 -11.16 9.11 -22.82
N ARG A 51 -12.50 9.01 -22.95
CA ARG A 51 -13.28 9.97 -23.71
C ARG A 51 -13.66 11.23 -22.93
N ARG A 52 -13.68 11.14 -21.62
CA ARG A 52 -14.06 12.22 -20.72
C ARG A 52 -12.89 12.59 -19.82
N THR A 53 -12.60 13.89 -19.77
CA THR A 53 -11.51 14.44 -18.97
C THR A 53 -11.96 15.66 -18.20
N PHE A 54 -11.27 15.96 -17.10
CA PHE A 54 -11.48 17.10 -16.22
C PHE A 54 -10.13 17.77 -15.94
N ASP A 55 -10.13 19.08 -15.81
CA ASP A 55 -8.92 19.87 -15.50
C ASP A 55 -8.56 19.87 -14.01
N SER A 56 -9.48 19.44 -13.14
CA SER A 56 -9.30 19.42 -11.69
C SER A 56 -10.18 18.37 -11.02
N LEU A 57 -9.94 18.11 -9.72
CA LEU A 57 -10.83 17.31 -8.88
C LEU A 57 -12.21 17.96 -8.78
N GLU A 58 -12.26 19.28 -8.55
CA GLU A 58 -13.49 20.04 -8.36
C GLU A 58 -14.42 19.87 -9.54
N SER A 59 -13.92 20.04 -10.76
CA SER A 59 -14.73 19.84 -11.98
C SER A 59 -15.21 18.40 -12.15
N ALA A 60 -14.44 17.41 -11.69
CA ALA A 60 -14.89 16.03 -11.64
C ALA A 60 -16.00 15.81 -10.58
N LEU A 61 -15.89 16.45 -9.41
CA LEU A 61 -16.86 16.33 -8.31
C LEU A 61 -18.24 16.94 -8.66
N GLU A 62 -18.27 18.01 -9.45
CA GLU A 62 -19.50 18.63 -9.96
C GLU A 62 -20.22 17.78 -11.01
N SER A 63 -19.57 16.73 -11.51
CA SER A 63 -20.11 15.88 -12.56
C SER A 63 -20.93 14.70 -12.01
N ASP A 64 -21.38 13.84 -12.93
CA ASP A 64 -22.14 12.63 -12.62
C ASP A 64 -21.26 11.39 -12.29
N VAL A 65 -19.96 11.59 -12.00
CA VAL A 65 -19.11 10.51 -11.46
C VAL A 65 -19.62 10.12 -10.07
N GLU A 66 -19.58 8.83 -9.77
CA GLU A 66 -20.07 8.27 -8.50
C GLU A 66 -18.90 7.94 -7.56
N ALA A 67 -17.70 7.75 -8.12
CA ALA A 67 -16.49 7.45 -7.37
C ALA A 67 -15.27 8.21 -7.92
N VAL A 68 -14.31 8.47 -7.06
CA VAL A 68 -13.00 9.03 -7.45
C VAL A 68 -11.87 8.12 -6.98
N VAL A 69 -10.80 8.08 -7.79
CA VAL A 69 -9.57 7.35 -7.52
C VAL A 69 -8.45 8.38 -7.41
N ILE A 70 -7.96 8.64 -6.20
CA ILE A 70 -6.98 9.68 -5.91
C ILE A 70 -5.58 9.10 -6.01
N MET A 71 -4.80 9.54 -7.01
CA MET A 71 -3.44 9.11 -7.33
C MET A 71 -2.49 10.31 -7.44
N THR A 72 -2.64 11.27 -6.53
CA THR A 72 -1.94 12.55 -6.55
C THR A 72 -0.73 12.56 -5.62
N GLN A 73 -0.23 13.75 -5.27
CA GLN A 73 0.81 13.94 -4.28
C GLN A 73 0.28 13.57 -2.87
N ARG A 74 1.11 12.89 -2.08
CA ARG A 74 0.72 12.29 -0.79
C ARG A 74 0.04 13.26 0.18
N HIS A 75 0.55 14.50 0.26
CA HIS A 75 -0.01 15.53 1.14
C HIS A 75 -1.39 16.08 0.70
N LEU A 76 -1.81 15.75 -0.52
CA LEU A 76 -3.11 16.12 -1.04
C LEU A 76 -4.17 15.04 -0.81
N HIS A 77 -3.78 13.84 -0.39
CA HIS A 77 -4.70 12.70 -0.24
C HIS A 77 -5.82 12.99 0.76
N GLY A 78 -5.49 13.49 1.96
CA GLY A 78 -6.47 13.83 2.99
C GLY A 78 -7.47 14.90 2.51
N PRO A 79 -7.02 16.11 2.12
CA PRO A 79 -7.91 17.17 1.63
C PRO A 79 -8.76 16.75 0.43
N MET A 80 -8.20 16.05 -0.56
CA MET A 80 -8.95 15.58 -1.73
C MET A 80 -9.98 14.50 -1.37
N THR A 81 -9.63 13.60 -0.45
CA THR A 81 -10.56 12.59 0.06
C THR A 81 -11.77 13.24 0.75
N LEU A 82 -11.52 14.22 1.63
CA LEU A 82 -12.58 14.95 2.32
C LEU A 82 -13.48 15.72 1.35
N ALA A 83 -12.89 16.39 0.34
CA ALA A 83 -13.65 17.06 -0.70
C ALA A 83 -14.57 16.10 -1.46
N ALA A 84 -14.06 14.93 -1.82
CA ALA A 84 -14.81 13.89 -2.53
C ALA A 84 -15.96 13.30 -1.68
N LEU A 85 -15.68 12.95 -0.42
CA LEU A 85 -16.69 12.45 0.51
C LEU A 85 -17.78 13.49 0.79
N ASN A 86 -17.42 14.78 0.89
CA ASN A 86 -18.35 15.88 1.07
C ASN A 86 -19.24 16.11 -0.18
N ALA A 87 -18.72 15.80 -1.36
CA ALA A 87 -19.47 15.82 -2.62
C ALA A 87 -20.30 14.53 -2.86
N GLY A 88 -20.35 13.62 -1.89
CA GLY A 88 -21.12 12.38 -1.98
C GLY A 88 -20.50 11.33 -2.90
N LYS A 89 -19.17 11.32 -3.08
CA LYS A 89 -18.49 10.36 -3.95
C LYS A 89 -17.78 9.29 -3.12
N HIS A 90 -17.83 8.03 -3.59
CA HIS A 90 -16.97 6.96 -3.07
C HIS A 90 -15.50 7.24 -3.40
N VAL A 91 -14.57 6.81 -2.56
CA VAL A 91 -13.15 7.14 -2.70
C VAL A 91 -12.26 5.91 -2.64
N TYR A 92 -11.44 5.73 -3.68
CA TYR A 92 -10.20 4.95 -3.60
C TYR A 92 -9.04 5.93 -3.49
N CYS A 93 -8.19 5.79 -2.49
CA CYS A 93 -7.03 6.65 -2.29
C CYS A 93 -5.74 5.83 -2.33
N ALA A 94 -4.75 6.26 -3.11
CA ALA A 94 -3.40 5.70 -2.99
C ALA A 94 -2.84 5.97 -1.58
N VAL A 95 -1.76 5.28 -1.23
CA VAL A 95 -1.10 5.40 0.06
C VAL A 95 -0.22 6.66 0.17
N PRO A 96 -0.13 7.25 1.35
CA PRO A 96 -0.87 7.03 2.60
C PRO A 96 -2.26 7.65 2.54
N MET A 97 -3.10 7.33 3.53
CA MET A 97 -4.46 7.88 3.66
C MET A 97 -4.48 9.42 3.74
N ALA A 98 -3.56 9.98 4.52
CA ALA A 98 -3.46 11.41 4.81
C ALA A 98 -2.07 11.75 5.34
N SER A 99 -1.78 13.04 5.52
CA SER A 99 -0.52 13.55 6.09
C SER A 99 -0.68 14.16 7.49
N GLU A 100 -1.91 14.28 7.98
CA GLU A 100 -2.24 14.86 9.28
C GLU A 100 -3.21 13.94 10.04
N LEU A 101 -3.05 13.85 11.37
CA LEU A 101 -3.94 13.04 12.22
C LEU A 101 -5.38 13.54 12.21
N SER A 102 -5.58 14.86 12.12
CA SER A 102 -6.90 15.47 12.00
C SER A 102 -7.62 15.09 10.71
N GLU A 103 -6.90 14.98 9.60
CA GLU A 103 -7.46 14.51 8.33
C GLU A 103 -7.92 13.06 8.44
N ILE A 104 -7.16 12.20 9.13
CA ILE A 104 -7.53 10.79 9.38
C ILE A 104 -8.83 10.73 10.19
N GLU A 105 -8.93 11.51 11.27
CA GLU A 105 -10.12 11.57 12.11
C GLU A 105 -11.35 12.03 11.31
N ASP A 106 -11.20 13.11 10.54
CA ASP A 106 -12.26 13.66 9.71
C ASP A 106 -12.73 12.68 8.62
N ILE A 107 -11.81 11.95 7.99
CA ILE A 107 -12.15 10.92 6.99
C ILE A 107 -12.95 9.79 7.65
N CYS A 108 -12.48 9.23 8.77
CA CYS A 108 -13.19 8.16 9.48
C CYS A 108 -14.59 8.62 9.89
N ARG A 109 -14.69 9.82 10.46
CA ARG A 109 -15.98 10.42 10.85
C ARG A 109 -16.89 10.61 9.63
N ARG A 110 -16.38 11.16 8.54
CA ARG A 110 -17.18 11.42 7.34
C ARG A 110 -17.66 10.14 6.67
N VAL A 111 -16.84 9.10 6.64
CA VAL A 111 -17.25 7.76 6.15
C VAL A 111 -18.36 7.18 7.03
N ALA A 112 -18.23 7.29 8.36
CA ALA A 112 -19.27 6.83 9.29
C ALA A 112 -20.60 7.58 9.10
N GLU A 113 -20.57 8.91 8.89
CA GLU A 113 -21.76 9.74 8.71
C GLU A 113 -22.49 9.48 7.38
N THR A 114 -21.73 9.20 6.31
CA THR A 114 -22.28 9.12 4.95
C THR A 114 -22.56 7.70 4.47
N GLY A 115 -21.92 6.70 5.05
CA GLY A 115 -21.92 5.32 4.54
C GLY A 115 -21.21 5.16 3.20
N LEU A 116 -20.51 6.18 2.71
CA LEU A 116 -19.76 6.09 1.45
C LEU A 116 -18.57 5.13 1.59
N THR A 117 -18.29 4.40 0.54
CA THR A 117 -17.10 3.55 0.48
C THR A 117 -15.84 4.41 0.43
N TYR A 118 -14.94 4.18 1.38
CA TYR A 118 -13.55 4.60 1.31
C TYR A 118 -12.65 3.37 1.35
N MET A 119 -11.65 3.33 0.47
CA MET A 119 -10.62 2.30 0.49
C MET A 119 -9.25 2.91 0.23
N MET A 120 -8.26 2.56 1.05
CA MET A 120 -6.87 2.85 0.76
C MET A 120 -6.24 1.72 -0.05
N GLY A 121 -5.55 2.08 -1.13
CA GLY A 121 -4.89 1.14 -2.02
C GLY A 121 -3.55 0.63 -1.50
N GLU A 122 -3.53 0.03 -0.31
CA GLU A 122 -2.32 -0.54 0.29
C GLU A 122 -1.93 -1.85 -0.38
N THR A 123 -0.86 -1.81 -1.16
CA THR A 123 -0.43 -2.93 -2.00
C THR A 123 0.09 -4.11 -1.19
N SER A 124 0.78 -3.86 -0.06
CA SER A 124 1.34 -4.94 0.76
C SER A 124 0.28 -5.80 1.45
N TYR A 125 -0.97 -5.35 1.53
CA TYR A 125 -2.09 -6.19 1.97
C TYR A 125 -2.21 -7.48 1.16
N TYR A 126 -1.87 -7.42 -0.14
CA TYR A 126 -1.90 -8.54 -1.08
C TYR A 126 -0.51 -9.07 -1.46
N TYR A 127 0.55 -8.69 -0.75
CA TYR A 127 1.84 -9.36 -0.96
C TYR A 127 1.76 -10.82 -0.51
N PRO A 128 2.39 -11.74 -1.25
CA PRO A 128 2.32 -13.18 -0.96
C PRO A 128 2.66 -13.53 0.48
N SER A 129 3.70 -12.90 1.05
CA SER A 129 4.09 -13.08 2.45
C SER A 129 2.99 -12.65 3.42
N CYS A 130 2.34 -11.52 3.12
CA CYS A 130 1.25 -10.98 3.94
C CYS A 130 0.01 -11.88 3.92
N ILE A 131 -0.36 -12.38 2.72
CA ILE A 131 -1.48 -13.32 2.56
C ILE A 131 -1.18 -14.59 3.37
N TRP A 132 0.00 -15.19 3.17
CA TRP A 132 0.39 -16.42 3.84
C TRP A 132 0.43 -16.27 5.37
N CYS A 133 1.10 -15.25 5.88
CA CYS A 133 1.17 -14.99 7.32
C CYS A 133 -0.21 -14.76 7.94
N ARG A 134 -1.10 -14.02 7.26
CA ARG A 134 -2.46 -13.75 7.72
C ARG A 134 -3.29 -15.02 7.87
N GLU A 135 -3.21 -15.92 6.91
CA GLU A 135 -3.92 -17.20 6.94
C GLU A 135 -3.39 -18.10 8.05
N ARG A 136 -2.07 -18.22 8.18
CA ARG A 136 -1.45 -19.02 9.25
C ARG A 136 -1.69 -18.44 10.63
N TYR A 137 -1.70 -17.12 10.75
CA TYR A 137 -2.05 -16.46 12.01
C TYR A 137 -3.50 -16.74 12.41
N ARG A 138 -4.43 -16.64 11.47
CA ARG A 138 -5.85 -16.98 11.68
C ARG A 138 -6.08 -18.45 12.03
N ALA A 139 -5.28 -19.34 11.47
CA ALA A 139 -5.30 -20.78 11.79
C ALA A 139 -4.72 -21.08 13.20
N GLY A 140 -4.07 -20.10 13.85
CA GLY A 140 -3.46 -20.26 15.18
C GLY A 140 -2.07 -20.89 15.15
N ASP A 141 -1.45 -21.02 13.99
CA ASP A 141 -0.14 -21.65 13.82
C ASP A 141 0.98 -20.86 14.50
N PHE A 142 0.90 -19.53 14.51
CA PHE A 142 1.85 -18.66 15.20
C PHE A 142 1.68 -18.64 16.71
N GLY A 143 0.51 -19.04 17.25
CA GLY A 143 0.17 -18.82 18.65
C GLY A 143 -0.11 -17.34 18.93
N GLU A 144 0.37 -16.83 20.07
CA GLU A 144 0.30 -15.40 20.39
C GLU A 144 1.36 -14.62 19.62
N PHE A 145 1.02 -13.42 19.16
CA PHE A 145 1.98 -12.52 18.52
C PHE A 145 2.95 -11.95 19.55
N VAL A 146 4.24 -12.06 19.28
CA VAL A 146 5.31 -11.58 20.17
C VAL A 146 6.01 -10.36 19.55
N TYR A 147 6.43 -10.50 18.29
CA TYR A 147 7.22 -9.46 17.62
C TYR A 147 7.08 -9.55 16.09
N GLY A 148 7.10 -8.41 15.43
CA GLY A 148 7.14 -8.33 13.98
C GLY A 148 8.04 -7.24 13.46
N GLU A 149 8.53 -7.42 12.24
CA GLU A 149 9.30 -6.41 11.51
C GLU A 149 8.65 -6.14 10.16
N GLY A 150 8.44 -4.86 9.88
CA GLY A 150 8.00 -4.36 8.59
C GLY A 150 8.99 -3.32 8.07
N GLU A 151 9.52 -3.52 6.86
CA GLU A 151 10.53 -2.64 6.29
C GLU A 151 10.16 -2.21 4.88
N TYR A 152 10.33 -0.92 4.58
CA TYR A 152 10.31 -0.37 3.24
C TYR A 152 11.62 0.36 2.95
N LEU A 153 12.51 -0.32 2.25
CA LEU A 153 13.87 0.11 1.95
C LEU A 153 13.96 0.53 0.48
N HIS A 154 13.47 1.71 0.17
CA HIS A 154 13.38 2.19 -1.20
C HIS A 154 14.25 3.43 -1.41
N ASP A 155 15.47 3.23 -1.91
CA ASP A 155 16.39 4.33 -2.17
C ASP A 155 15.83 5.32 -3.20
N MET A 156 16.15 6.60 -3.03
CA MET A 156 15.73 7.67 -3.95
C MET A 156 16.16 7.39 -5.39
N ALA A 157 17.32 6.77 -5.59
CA ALA A 157 17.84 6.41 -6.91
C ALA A 157 17.05 5.28 -7.60
N HIS A 158 16.20 4.55 -6.87
CA HIS A 158 15.40 3.45 -7.42
C HIS A 158 14.02 3.91 -7.95
N GLY A 159 13.96 5.10 -8.56
CA GLY A 159 12.78 5.63 -9.23
C GLY A 159 12.04 6.75 -8.50
N PHE A 160 12.37 7.05 -7.23
CA PHE A 160 11.73 8.18 -6.55
C PHE A 160 12.16 9.54 -7.11
N TYR A 161 13.41 9.70 -7.53
CA TYR A 161 13.82 10.92 -8.22
C TYR A 161 12.95 11.19 -9.44
N ASP A 162 12.82 10.22 -10.33
CA ASP A 162 12.01 10.35 -11.54
C ASP A 162 10.54 10.61 -11.20
N ALA A 163 9.99 9.89 -10.22
CA ALA A 163 8.61 10.06 -9.80
C ALA A 163 8.34 11.48 -9.27
N PHE A 164 9.19 12.01 -8.41
CA PHE A 164 9.03 13.37 -7.88
C PHE A 164 9.28 14.45 -8.91
N GLN A 165 10.30 14.30 -9.77
CA GLN A 165 10.56 15.24 -10.86
C GLN A 165 9.40 15.32 -11.86
N ASN A 166 8.85 14.16 -12.25
CA ASN A 166 7.73 14.09 -13.17
C ASN A 166 6.41 14.65 -12.61
N THR A 167 6.24 14.66 -11.28
CA THR A 167 4.98 15.05 -10.63
C THR A 167 5.06 16.39 -9.91
N GLY A 168 6.24 16.80 -9.45
CA GLY A 168 6.43 18.00 -8.63
C GLY A 168 6.84 19.27 -9.39
N GLY A 169 7.07 19.18 -10.70
CA GLY A 169 7.50 20.34 -11.50
C GLY A 169 8.84 20.92 -11.04
N GLU A 170 9.01 22.23 -11.13
CA GLU A 170 10.26 22.92 -10.75
C GLU A 170 10.55 22.80 -9.24
N ASP A 171 9.51 22.76 -8.40
CA ASP A 171 9.59 22.67 -6.94
C ASP A 171 9.58 21.24 -6.41
N TRP A 172 9.86 20.24 -7.25
CA TRP A 172 9.77 18.82 -6.89
C TRP A 172 10.55 18.44 -5.63
N LYS A 173 11.67 19.09 -5.34
CA LYS A 173 12.48 18.81 -4.11
C LYS A 173 11.71 19.11 -2.84
N ARG A 174 10.82 20.12 -2.85
CA ARG A 174 10.00 20.46 -1.69
C ARG A 174 9.05 19.34 -1.28
N VAL A 175 8.51 18.61 -2.25
CA VAL A 175 7.63 17.46 -2.00
C VAL A 175 8.40 16.15 -1.88
N ALA A 176 9.58 16.04 -2.48
CA ALA A 176 10.42 14.85 -2.36
C ALA A 176 10.98 14.64 -0.95
N GLY A 177 11.14 15.72 -0.16
CA GLY A 177 11.60 15.66 1.23
C GLY A 177 10.52 15.24 2.22
N VAL A 178 9.44 14.61 1.79
CA VAL A 178 8.41 14.03 2.68
C VAL A 178 9.06 13.10 3.71
N PRO A 179 8.70 13.21 5.00
CA PRO A 179 9.24 12.30 6.01
C PRO A 179 9.05 10.83 5.62
N PRO A 180 10.07 9.98 5.70
CA PRO A 180 9.91 8.55 5.40
C PRO A 180 8.74 7.91 6.15
N MET A 181 8.58 8.23 7.44
CA MET A 181 7.47 7.74 8.27
C MET A 181 6.09 8.33 7.92
N PHE A 182 5.98 9.31 7.01
CA PHE A 182 4.69 9.71 6.43
C PHE A 182 4.23 8.77 5.31
N TYR A 183 5.01 7.74 5.02
CA TYR A 183 4.69 6.68 4.07
C TYR A 183 4.87 5.29 4.70
N PRO A 184 4.26 5.05 5.90
CA PRO A 184 4.56 3.87 6.70
C PRO A 184 3.75 2.65 6.28
N THR A 185 2.78 2.83 5.39
CA THR A 185 1.68 1.89 5.21
C THR A 185 2.14 0.53 4.71
N HIS A 186 3.21 0.48 3.90
CA HIS A 186 3.79 -0.79 3.47
C HIS A 186 4.41 -1.58 4.62
N SER A 187 5.13 -0.91 5.52
CA SER A 187 5.74 -1.57 6.68
C SER A 187 4.73 -1.91 7.78
N THR A 188 3.77 -1.01 8.07
CA THR A 188 2.74 -1.24 9.08
C THR A 188 1.75 -2.33 8.67
N SER A 189 1.27 -2.32 7.43
CA SER A 189 0.25 -3.27 6.97
C SER A 189 0.76 -4.71 6.96
N MET A 190 2.05 -4.94 6.67
CA MET A 190 2.63 -6.29 6.71
C MET A 190 2.53 -6.95 8.11
N ILE A 191 2.38 -6.17 9.17
CA ILE A 191 2.18 -6.67 10.53
C ILE A 191 0.71 -6.61 10.91
N LEU A 192 0.09 -5.44 10.75
CA LEU A 192 -1.26 -5.18 11.25
C LEU A 192 -2.34 -5.90 10.43
N ALA A 193 -2.16 -6.07 9.12
CA ALA A 193 -3.08 -6.87 8.30
C ALA A 193 -3.02 -8.36 8.62
N VAL A 194 -1.93 -8.83 9.25
CA VAL A 194 -1.79 -10.22 9.70
C VAL A 194 -2.45 -10.41 11.06
N THR A 195 -2.13 -9.54 12.03
CA THR A 195 -2.55 -9.69 13.43
C THR A 195 -3.96 -9.14 13.69
N GLY A 196 -4.42 -8.17 12.92
CA GLY A 196 -5.63 -7.39 13.21
C GLY A 196 -5.46 -6.40 14.37
N ALA A 197 -4.25 -6.28 14.92
CA ALA A 197 -3.93 -5.35 16.00
C ALA A 197 -3.82 -3.91 15.49
N ARG A 198 -3.66 -2.95 16.40
CA ARG A 198 -3.25 -1.58 16.14
C ARG A 198 -1.97 -1.24 16.91
N ILE A 199 -1.18 -0.30 16.42
CA ILE A 199 -0.06 0.25 17.18
C ILE A 199 -0.61 1.26 18.19
N THR A 200 -0.20 1.12 19.45
CA THR A 200 -0.65 1.95 20.57
C THR A 200 0.40 2.96 21.01
N GLN A 201 1.68 2.62 20.89
CA GLN A 201 2.81 3.48 21.25
C GLN A 201 3.93 3.35 20.24
N VAL A 202 4.68 4.42 20.04
CA VAL A 202 5.83 4.45 19.13
C VAL A 202 6.97 5.29 19.71
N SER A 203 8.20 4.81 19.51
CA SER A 203 9.46 5.54 19.70
C SER A 203 10.26 5.45 18.41
N CYS A 204 10.69 6.56 17.84
CA CYS A 204 11.32 6.60 16.53
C CYS A 204 12.59 7.46 16.55
N LEU A 205 13.62 6.98 15.88
CA LEU A 205 14.86 7.71 15.60
C LEU A 205 15.00 7.96 14.10
N GLY A 206 15.48 9.15 13.75
CA GLY A 206 15.76 9.56 12.38
C GLY A 206 17.24 9.72 12.10
N TRP A 207 17.70 9.20 10.98
CA TRP A 207 19.04 9.49 10.47
C TRP A 207 19.01 10.80 9.67
N ARG A 208 19.79 11.79 10.12
CA ARG A 208 19.92 13.08 9.43
C ARG A 208 20.63 12.90 8.11
N ASP A 209 20.03 13.39 7.04
CA ASP A 209 20.59 13.30 5.70
C ASP A 209 21.71 14.30 5.50
N HIS A 210 22.78 13.83 4.87
CA HIS A 210 23.96 14.66 4.52
C HIS A 210 24.21 14.70 3.00
N HIS A 211 23.27 14.19 2.20
CA HIS A 211 23.39 14.14 0.75
C HIS A 211 23.37 15.56 0.14
N GLU A 212 24.18 15.78 -0.89
CA GLU A 212 24.37 17.12 -1.48
C GLU A 212 23.16 17.69 -2.20
N ASP A 213 22.19 16.82 -2.60
CA ASP A 213 20.97 17.25 -3.31
C ASP A 213 20.04 18.13 -2.46
N GLY A 214 20.21 18.13 -1.14
CA GLY A 214 19.54 19.01 -0.20
C GLY A 214 18.04 18.73 0.00
N ILE A 215 17.52 17.57 -0.43
CA ILE A 215 16.09 17.23 -0.35
C ILE A 215 15.63 17.14 1.10
N PHE A 216 16.36 16.38 1.93
CA PHE A 216 16.06 16.17 3.35
C PHE A 216 16.83 17.17 4.22
N ARG A 217 16.46 18.44 4.14
CA ARG A 217 17.06 19.51 4.95
C ARG A 217 15.98 20.39 5.55
N GLU A 218 16.25 20.89 6.75
CA GLU A 218 15.44 21.92 7.37
C GLU A 218 15.31 23.14 6.44
N GLY A 219 14.09 23.65 6.26
CA GLY A 219 13.80 24.74 5.36
C GLY A 219 13.71 24.40 3.87
N ALA A 220 14.11 23.19 3.44
CA ALA A 220 14.13 22.82 2.03
C ALA A 220 12.86 22.11 1.55
N ASN A 221 12.09 21.50 2.44
CA ASN A 221 10.89 20.75 2.11
C ASN A 221 9.68 21.21 2.92
N LEU A 222 8.48 20.76 2.52
CA LEU A 222 7.21 21.22 3.09
C LEU A 222 7.05 20.86 4.59
N TRP A 223 7.77 19.86 5.06
CA TRP A 223 7.64 19.34 6.44
C TRP A 223 8.81 19.73 7.34
N ASN A 224 9.71 20.56 6.85
CA ASN A 224 10.97 20.88 7.57
C ASN A 224 11.72 19.61 8.02
N ASN A 225 11.61 18.53 7.24
CA ASN A 225 12.14 17.21 7.57
C ASN A 225 13.65 17.09 7.26
N PRO A 226 14.50 16.77 8.27
CA PRO A 226 15.93 16.55 8.06
C PRO A 226 16.29 15.06 7.87
N PHE A 227 15.32 14.14 7.96
CA PHE A 227 15.59 12.70 7.98
C PHE A 227 15.26 12.05 6.65
N SER A 228 16.21 11.29 6.11
CA SER A 228 15.99 10.42 4.95
C SER A 228 15.72 8.97 5.32
N ASN A 229 16.05 8.56 6.55
CA ASN A 229 15.81 7.23 7.08
C ASN A 229 15.25 7.33 8.50
N GLN A 230 14.25 6.52 8.81
CA GLN A 230 13.63 6.49 10.14
C GLN A 230 13.36 5.05 10.57
N THR A 231 13.63 4.75 11.85
CA THR A 231 13.36 3.46 12.49
C THR A 231 12.51 3.67 13.73
N ALA A 232 11.38 2.96 13.80
CA ALA A 232 10.46 3.02 14.92
C ALA A 232 10.35 1.67 15.64
N LEU A 233 10.26 1.72 16.98
CA LEU A 233 9.86 0.62 17.85
C LEU A 233 8.44 0.90 18.35
N CYS A 234 7.56 -0.09 18.27
CA CYS A 234 6.14 0.05 18.51
C CYS A 234 5.64 -0.98 19.52
N ARG A 235 4.58 -0.62 20.27
CA ARG A 235 3.72 -1.58 21.00
C ARG A 235 2.43 -1.78 20.25
N THR A 236 1.93 -3.01 20.22
CA THR A 236 0.65 -3.37 19.62
C THR A 236 -0.43 -3.62 20.66
N SER A 237 -1.69 -3.50 20.25
CA SER A 237 -2.86 -3.61 21.15
C SER A 237 -3.10 -5.02 21.67
N ASP A 238 -2.52 -6.04 21.04
CA ASP A 238 -2.55 -7.44 21.45
C ASP A 238 -1.41 -7.82 22.42
N GLY A 239 -0.58 -6.84 22.81
CA GLY A 239 0.55 -7.02 23.75
C GLY A 239 1.88 -7.33 23.09
N GLY A 240 1.93 -7.46 21.78
CA GLY A 240 3.16 -7.65 21.02
C GLY A 240 3.95 -6.36 20.78
N MET A 241 5.00 -6.49 20.00
CA MET A 241 5.89 -5.39 19.61
C MET A 241 6.17 -5.42 18.11
N ALA A 242 6.56 -4.27 17.56
CA ALA A 242 6.96 -4.18 16.16
C ALA A 242 8.14 -3.24 15.96
N ARG A 243 8.94 -3.52 14.93
CA ARG A 243 9.92 -2.59 14.37
C ARG A 243 9.51 -2.22 12.95
N LEU A 244 9.53 -0.90 12.67
CA LEU A 244 9.25 -0.36 11.34
C LEU A 244 10.47 0.39 10.82
N ASN A 245 10.89 0.11 9.60
CA ASN A 245 11.97 0.82 8.92
C ASN A 245 11.46 1.45 7.63
N GLU A 246 11.67 2.75 7.51
CA GLU A 246 11.34 3.54 6.32
C GLU A 246 12.61 4.28 5.85
N PHE A 247 13.28 3.76 4.81
CA PHE A 247 14.56 4.25 4.36
C PHE A 247 14.53 4.73 2.92
N ARG A 248 15.12 5.90 2.68
CA ARG A 248 15.21 6.55 1.35
C ARG A 248 16.67 6.77 0.91
N ARG A 249 17.65 6.53 1.81
CA ARG A 249 19.08 6.63 1.54
C ARG A 249 19.77 5.40 2.10
N VAL A 250 19.73 4.32 1.35
CA VAL A 250 20.33 3.05 1.78
C VAL A 250 20.71 2.23 0.56
N ALA A 251 21.93 1.72 0.54
CA ALA A 251 22.38 0.82 -0.50
C ALA A 251 21.66 -0.54 -0.36
N THR A 252 20.56 -0.68 -1.04
CA THR A 252 19.84 -1.97 -1.16
C THR A 252 20.06 -2.55 -2.55
N GLY A 253 20.03 -3.88 -2.66
CA GLY A 253 19.96 -4.54 -3.97
C GLY A 253 18.66 -4.15 -4.69
N VAL A 254 18.74 -4.08 -6.02
CA VAL A 254 17.57 -3.88 -6.86
C VAL A 254 16.66 -5.10 -6.73
N GLY A 255 15.38 -4.89 -6.43
CA GLY A 255 14.35 -5.92 -6.55
C GLY A 255 13.49 -6.17 -5.33
N ASN A 256 13.97 -5.99 -4.11
CA ASN A 256 13.15 -6.23 -2.93
C ASN A 256 13.23 -5.07 -1.93
N SER A 257 12.31 -4.12 -2.10
CA SER A 257 12.22 -2.93 -1.23
C SER A 257 11.44 -3.19 0.06
N VAL A 258 10.76 -4.33 0.18
CA VAL A 258 9.98 -4.68 1.37
C VAL A 258 10.52 -5.94 2.04
N ARG A 259 10.46 -5.98 3.38
CA ARG A 259 10.79 -7.15 4.19
C ARG A 259 9.81 -7.30 5.32
N GLN A 260 9.55 -8.55 5.70
CA GLN A 260 8.60 -8.91 6.73
C GLN A 260 9.15 -10.04 7.59
N SER A 261 9.06 -9.90 8.91
CA SER A 261 9.30 -11.00 9.84
C SER A 261 8.17 -11.03 10.87
N MET A 262 7.72 -12.23 11.23
CA MET A 262 6.65 -12.45 12.19
C MET A 262 7.08 -13.53 13.18
N PHE A 263 7.06 -13.23 14.47
CA PHE A 263 7.44 -14.13 15.54
C PHE A 263 6.28 -14.30 16.52
N GLY A 264 5.79 -15.50 16.63
CA GLY A 264 4.79 -15.90 17.60
C GLY A 264 5.34 -16.88 18.63
N THR A 265 4.52 -17.27 19.58
CA THR A 265 4.91 -18.23 20.63
C THR A 265 5.10 -19.66 20.11
N LYS A 266 4.57 -20.00 18.93
CA LYS A 266 4.63 -21.35 18.35
C LYS A 266 5.42 -21.42 17.04
N ALA A 267 5.47 -20.35 16.29
CA ALA A 267 6.10 -20.32 14.96
C ALA A 267 6.72 -18.96 14.65
N ALA A 268 7.61 -18.95 13.67
CA ALA A 268 8.20 -17.75 13.10
C ALA A 268 8.22 -17.83 11.58
N PHE A 269 8.08 -16.67 10.95
CA PHE A 269 8.26 -16.44 9.53
C PHE A 269 9.29 -15.33 9.33
N GLU A 270 10.23 -15.53 8.42
CA GLU A 270 11.19 -14.51 8.01
C GLU A 270 11.26 -14.42 6.49
N MET A 271 11.09 -13.22 6.00
CA MET A 271 11.36 -12.84 4.63
C MET A 271 12.68 -12.09 4.59
N GLN A 272 13.71 -12.75 4.12
CA GLN A 272 14.98 -12.12 3.77
C GLN A 272 14.91 -11.53 2.36
N ALA A 273 15.95 -10.85 1.88
CA ALA A 273 15.90 -10.12 0.60
C ALA A 273 15.32 -10.95 -0.57
N ASP A 274 15.69 -12.23 -0.68
CA ASP A 274 15.28 -13.13 -1.76
C ASP A 274 14.70 -14.48 -1.27
N ASP A 275 14.59 -14.67 0.04
CA ASP A 275 14.24 -15.95 0.64
C ASP A 275 13.12 -15.83 1.68
N HIS A 276 12.20 -16.80 1.71
CA HIS A 276 11.09 -16.87 2.63
C HIS A 276 11.15 -18.18 3.39
N HIS A 277 11.21 -18.11 4.70
CA HIS A 277 11.33 -19.26 5.57
C HIS A 277 10.31 -19.26 6.70
N PHE A 278 9.90 -20.46 7.08
CA PHE A 278 9.01 -20.69 8.20
C PHE A 278 9.49 -21.86 9.05
N TRP A 279 9.35 -21.74 10.37
CA TRP A 279 9.61 -22.85 11.30
C TRP A 279 8.74 -22.77 12.54
N THR A 280 8.52 -23.93 13.13
CA THR A 280 7.74 -24.08 14.35
C THR A 280 8.65 -24.51 15.49
N THR A 281 8.23 -24.22 16.72
CA THR A 281 8.92 -24.71 17.93
C THR A 281 8.81 -26.23 18.09
N HIS A 282 7.81 -26.84 17.47
CA HIS A 282 7.50 -28.27 17.64
C HIS A 282 8.46 -29.18 16.87
N ASP A 283 8.60 -28.95 15.58
CA ASP A 283 9.39 -29.84 14.71
C ASP A 283 10.82 -29.34 14.47
N LYS A 284 11.12 -28.08 14.78
CA LYS A 284 12.41 -27.42 14.59
C LYS A 284 12.93 -27.47 13.14
N GLN A 285 12.03 -27.72 12.17
CA GLN A 285 12.39 -27.79 10.77
C GLN A 285 12.15 -26.44 10.11
N LYS A 286 13.15 -26.00 9.35
CA LYS A 286 13.05 -24.85 8.46
C LYS A 286 12.36 -25.27 7.18
N ARG A 287 11.24 -24.62 6.85
CA ARG A 287 10.50 -24.83 5.60
C ARG A 287 10.79 -23.69 4.63
N ASP A 288 11.18 -24.04 3.43
CA ASP A 288 11.37 -23.09 2.32
C ASP A 288 10.01 -22.80 1.68
N LEU A 289 9.61 -21.52 1.66
CA LEU A 289 8.36 -21.05 1.08
C LEU A 289 8.55 -20.34 -0.27
N ASN A 290 9.75 -20.31 -0.81
CA ASN A 290 10.06 -19.53 -2.02
C ASN A 290 9.19 -19.93 -3.21
N ASP A 291 8.95 -21.22 -3.42
CA ASP A 291 8.11 -21.72 -4.53
C ASP A 291 6.64 -21.29 -4.40
N LEU A 292 6.14 -21.14 -3.17
CA LEU A 292 4.76 -20.74 -2.88
C LEU A 292 4.57 -19.22 -3.00
N LEU A 293 5.54 -18.45 -2.52
CA LEU A 293 5.44 -17.00 -2.35
C LEU A 293 6.08 -16.20 -3.50
N SER A 294 6.78 -16.86 -4.40
CA SER A 294 7.35 -16.22 -5.59
C SER A 294 6.28 -15.82 -6.59
N CYS A 295 6.34 -14.59 -7.07
CA CYS A 295 5.38 -14.03 -8.03
C CYS A 295 5.47 -14.56 -9.46
N TYR A 296 6.32 -15.54 -9.75
CA TYR A 296 6.45 -16.06 -11.12
C TYR A 296 5.66 -17.34 -11.41
N GLY A 297 5.02 -17.92 -10.41
CA GLY A 297 4.27 -19.18 -10.58
C GLY A 297 5.09 -20.38 -11.08
N PHE A 298 6.41 -20.23 -11.19
CA PHE A 298 7.36 -21.26 -11.57
C PHE A 298 8.29 -21.56 -10.40
N SER A 299 8.67 -22.81 -10.26
CA SER A 299 9.69 -23.21 -9.28
C SER A 299 10.99 -22.47 -9.60
N TRP A 300 11.30 -21.45 -8.82
CA TRP A 300 12.56 -20.75 -8.91
C TRP A 300 13.64 -21.60 -8.26
N ASN A 301 14.26 -22.44 -9.06
CA ASN A 301 15.50 -23.03 -8.62
C ASN A 301 16.61 -21.95 -8.65
N LYS A 302 17.67 -22.21 -7.90
CA LYS A 302 18.81 -21.29 -7.79
C LYS A 302 19.39 -20.93 -9.18
N GLU A 303 19.37 -21.87 -10.11
CA GLU A 303 19.90 -21.71 -11.47
C GLU A 303 19.11 -20.67 -12.29
N THR A 304 17.79 -20.69 -12.19
CA THR A 304 16.92 -19.71 -12.85
C THR A 304 17.11 -18.32 -12.28
N ARG A 305 17.22 -18.19 -10.95
CA ARG A 305 17.54 -16.90 -10.29
C ARG A 305 18.90 -16.37 -10.75
N ASP A 306 19.91 -17.21 -10.79
CA ASP A 306 21.27 -16.82 -11.19
C ASP A 306 21.36 -16.51 -12.70
N ALA A 307 20.58 -17.17 -13.54
CA ALA A 307 20.47 -16.87 -14.96
C ALA A 307 19.85 -15.47 -15.19
N LEU A 308 18.74 -15.16 -14.53
CA LEU A 308 18.08 -13.87 -14.62
C LEU A 308 18.96 -12.71 -14.10
N ARG A 309 19.74 -12.94 -13.04
CA ARG A 309 20.72 -11.97 -12.53
C ARG A 309 21.85 -11.72 -13.54
N ARG A 310 22.28 -12.75 -14.28
CA ARG A 310 23.36 -12.64 -15.28
C ARG A 310 22.93 -11.91 -16.55
N GLU A 311 21.69 -12.04 -16.95
CA GLU A 311 21.15 -11.43 -18.18
C GLU A 311 20.85 -9.93 -18.05
N GLY A 312 21.12 -9.33 -16.89
CA GLY A 312 21.00 -7.87 -16.65
C GLY A 312 19.57 -7.35 -16.88
N GLY A 313 18.59 -8.20 -16.65
CA GLY A 313 17.26 -8.12 -17.18
C GLY A 313 16.42 -6.93 -16.76
N LYS A 314 16.41 -5.89 -17.57
CA LYS A 314 15.38 -4.84 -17.49
C LYS A 314 13.97 -5.38 -17.76
N GLY A 315 13.82 -6.46 -18.56
CA GLY A 315 12.54 -7.11 -18.85
C GLY A 315 12.00 -7.94 -17.68
N THR A 316 12.89 -8.64 -16.97
CA THR A 316 12.52 -9.58 -15.90
C THR A 316 12.03 -8.90 -14.62
N GLN A 317 12.42 -7.66 -14.35
CA GLN A 317 11.99 -6.94 -13.15
C GLN A 317 10.54 -6.43 -13.28
N GLU A 318 10.11 -6.01 -14.46
CA GLU A 318 8.70 -5.67 -14.72
C GLU A 318 7.79 -6.91 -14.65
N ASP A 319 8.23 -8.04 -15.17
CA ASP A 319 7.49 -9.32 -15.10
C ASP A 319 7.37 -9.79 -13.65
N PHE A 320 8.42 -9.64 -12.85
CA PHE A 320 8.42 -9.99 -11.42
C PHE A 320 7.35 -9.22 -10.64
N PHE A 321 7.21 -7.92 -10.87
CA PHE A 321 6.21 -7.11 -10.18
C PHE A 321 4.80 -7.27 -10.73
N SER A 322 4.63 -7.93 -11.88
CA SER A 322 3.36 -7.97 -12.62
C SER A 322 2.64 -9.32 -12.55
N SER A 323 3.27 -10.37 -12.02
CA SER A 323 2.70 -11.71 -11.96
C SER A 323 2.11 -12.07 -10.60
N TYR A 324 1.43 -13.21 -10.54
CA TYR A 324 0.88 -13.76 -9.30
C TYR A 324 1.81 -14.84 -8.72
N ALA A 325 1.84 -14.93 -7.39
CA ALA A 325 2.33 -16.12 -6.69
C ALA A 325 1.23 -17.17 -6.55
N LYS A 326 1.60 -18.42 -6.27
CA LYS A 326 0.66 -19.53 -6.08
C LYS A 326 -0.36 -19.30 -4.96
N ILE A 327 0.04 -18.53 -3.94
CA ILE A 327 -0.82 -18.19 -2.80
C ILE A 327 -1.96 -17.20 -3.14
N HIS A 328 -1.86 -16.49 -4.25
CA HIS A 328 -2.88 -15.51 -4.59
C HIS A 328 -4.22 -16.16 -4.93
N PRO A 329 -5.35 -15.68 -4.37
CA PRO A 329 -6.68 -16.20 -4.66
C PRO A 329 -7.18 -15.69 -6.03
N VAL A 330 -6.47 -16.04 -7.11
CA VAL A 330 -6.74 -15.52 -8.47
C VAL A 330 -8.13 -15.90 -8.96
N HIS A 331 -8.67 -17.03 -8.50
CA HIS A 331 -10.01 -17.53 -8.86
C HIS A 331 -11.14 -16.56 -8.49
N ARG A 332 -10.97 -15.73 -7.43
CA ARG A 332 -11.96 -14.74 -7.03
C ARG A 332 -12.10 -13.55 -7.98
N LEU A 333 -11.07 -13.28 -8.78
CA LEU A 333 -11.06 -12.17 -9.71
C LEU A 333 -11.99 -12.44 -10.89
N PRO A 334 -12.68 -11.41 -11.44
CA PRO A 334 -13.37 -11.53 -12.71
C PRO A 334 -12.45 -12.07 -13.82
N ALA A 335 -12.95 -12.93 -14.70
CA ALA A 335 -12.16 -13.54 -15.77
C ALA A 335 -11.38 -12.49 -16.59
N VAL A 336 -12.03 -11.38 -16.92
CA VAL A 336 -11.40 -10.28 -17.67
C VAL A 336 -10.19 -9.68 -16.97
N LEU A 337 -10.16 -9.63 -15.63
CA LEU A 337 -8.99 -9.15 -14.89
C LEU A 337 -7.89 -10.20 -14.84
N ARG A 338 -8.22 -11.48 -14.73
CA ARG A 338 -7.22 -12.58 -14.74
C ARG A 338 -6.45 -12.65 -16.05
N GLU A 339 -7.11 -12.34 -17.16
CA GLU A 339 -6.55 -12.34 -18.51
C GLU A 339 -5.80 -11.06 -18.85
N LEU A 340 -5.98 -9.99 -18.06
CA LEU A 340 -5.36 -8.70 -18.29
C LEU A 340 -3.89 -8.73 -17.88
N GLN A 341 -2.98 -8.45 -18.83
CA GLN A 341 -1.53 -8.35 -18.57
C GLN A 341 -1.12 -7.01 -17.91
N HIS A 342 -1.95 -6.52 -16.99
CA HIS A 342 -1.69 -5.29 -16.24
C HIS A 342 -1.86 -5.58 -14.75
N ASN A 343 -0.74 -5.66 -14.06
CA ASN A 343 -0.69 -5.84 -12.61
C ASN A 343 0.57 -5.15 -12.08
N GLY A 344 0.85 -5.26 -10.80
CA GLY A 344 2.06 -4.69 -10.22
C GLY A 344 2.14 -4.97 -8.73
N HIS A 345 3.23 -4.55 -8.11
CA HIS A 345 3.46 -4.71 -6.68
C HIS A 345 3.10 -6.14 -6.22
N TYR A 346 3.83 -7.12 -6.73
CA TYR A 346 3.65 -8.54 -6.39
C TYR A 346 2.22 -9.05 -6.62
N GLY A 347 1.58 -8.63 -7.70
CA GLY A 347 0.24 -9.12 -8.05
C GLY A 347 -0.93 -8.40 -7.38
N SER A 348 -0.70 -7.35 -6.59
CA SER A 348 -1.72 -6.74 -5.73
C SER A 348 -2.74 -5.85 -6.44
N HIS A 349 -2.37 -5.19 -7.54
CA HIS A 349 -3.20 -4.12 -8.13
C HIS A 349 -4.59 -4.59 -8.54
N GLN A 350 -4.71 -5.76 -9.15
CA GLN A 350 -5.99 -6.28 -9.61
C GLN A 350 -6.92 -6.63 -8.44
N PHE A 351 -6.38 -7.14 -7.33
CA PHE A 351 -7.17 -7.40 -6.13
C PHE A 351 -7.69 -6.12 -5.48
N LEU A 352 -6.85 -5.09 -5.40
CA LEU A 352 -7.24 -3.79 -4.84
C LEU A 352 -8.35 -3.13 -5.68
N VAL A 353 -8.24 -3.18 -7.01
CA VAL A 353 -9.29 -2.64 -7.89
C VAL A 353 -10.58 -3.43 -7.76
N ASP A 354 -10.50 -4.77 -7.72
CA ASP A 354 -11.65 -5.65 -7.57
C ASP A 354 -12.38 -5.42 -6.25
N ASP A 355 -11.64 -5.29 -5.14
CA ASP A 355 -12.20 -5.01 -3.82
C ASP A 355 -12.94 -3.68 -3.78
N PHE A 356 -12.32 -2.61 -4.28
CA PHE A 356 -12.97 -1.30 -4.33
C PHE A 356 -14.23 -1.33 -5.19
N CYS A 357 -14.12 -1.89 -6.39
CA CYS A 357 -15.25 -1.92 -7.32
C CYS A 357 -16.41 -2.78 -6.80
N LYS A 358 -16.12 -3.91 -6.16
CA LYS A 358 -17.14 -4.74 -5.50
C LYS A 358 -17.76 -4.03 -4.31
N ALA A 359 -16.93 -3.39 -3.48
CA ALA A 359 -17.41 -2.64 -2.32
C ALA A 359 -18.43 -1.56 -2.72
N VAL A 360 -18.11 -0.75 -3.73
CA VAL A 360 -19.02 0.28 -4.26
C VAL A 360 -20.26 -0.33 -4.90
N ALA A 361 -20.11 -1.39 -5.70
CA ALA A 361 -21.20 -1.97 -6.46
C ALA A 361 -22.19 -2.79 -5.63
N MET A 362 -21.77 -3.29 -4.47
CA MET A 362 -22.52 -4.19 -3.59
C MET A 362 -22.83 -3.58 -2.22
N ASP A 363 -22.42 -2.33 -1.98
CA ASP A 363 -22.54 -1.64 -0.69
C ASP A 363 -21.91 -2.44 0.47
N MET A 364 -20.64 -2.80 0.29
CA MET A 364 -19.87 -3.59 1.25
C MET A 364 -18.65 -2.83 1.75
N LEU A 365 -18.17 -3.20 2.93
CA LEU A 365 -16.94 -2.65 3.51
C LEU A 365 -15.72 -3.33 2.88
N PRO A 366 -14.80 -2.59 2.21
CA PRO A 366 -13.61 -3.18 1.63
C PRO A 366 -12.59 -3.59 2.71
N PRO A 367 -11.61 -4.47 2.41
CA PRO A 367 -10.62 -4.91 3.40
C PRO A 367 -9.81 -3.78 4.02
N VAL A 368 -9.35 -2.82 3.22
CA VAL A 368 -8.57 -1.67 3.70
C VAL A 368 -9.46 -0.42 3.75
N HIS A 369 -10.52 -0.52 4.53
CA HIS A 369 -11.47 0.58 4.78
C HIS A 369 -10.85 1.71 5.62
N ALA A 370 -11.58 2.79 5.86
CA ALA A 370 -11.08 4.00 6.52
C ALA A 370 -10.37 3.73 7.86
N TRP A 371 -10.92 2.89 8.72
CA TRP A 371 -10.34 2.57 10.03
C TRP A 371 -9.08 1.70 9.93
N GLU A 372 -9.03 0.75 8.99
CA GLU A 372 -7.80 0.00 8.72
C GLU A 372 -6.73 0.89 8.10
N ALA A 373 -7.09 1.77 7.19
CA ALA A 373 -6.18 2.77 6.62
C ALA A 373 -5.62 3.71 7.69
N ALA A 374 -6.45 4.12 8.66
CA ALA A 374 -6.03 4.91 9.81
C ALA A 374 -5.00 4.17 10.67
N ARG A 375 -5.23 2.88 10.96
CA ARG A 375 -4.29 2.02 11.71
C ARG A 375 -2.94 1.89 11.01
N TYR A 376 -2.93 1.87 9.68
CA TYR A 376 -1.69 1.75 8.91
C TYR A 376 -0.96 3.09 8.77
N THR A 377 -1.67 4.22 8.75
CA THR A 377 -1.11 5.54 8.49
C THR A 377 -0.67 6.28 9.76
N ALA A 378 -1.53 6.32 10.79
CA ALA A 378 -1.31 7.14 11.97
C ALA A 378 -0.01 6.84 12.74
N PRO A 379 0.43 5.58 12.89
CA PRO A 379 1.67 5.29 13.59
C PRO A 379 2.88 6.00 13.01
N GLY A 380 2.95 6.13 11.69
CA GLY A 380 4.07 6.82 11.05
C GLY A 380 4.06 8.32 11.25
N LEU A 381 2.90 8.97 11.25
CA LEU A 381 2.78 10.40 11.54
C LEU A 381 3.28 10.70 12.95
N VAL A 382 2.88 9.87 13.93
CA VAL A 382 3.35 9.97 15.32
C VAL A 382 4.84 9.66 15.44
N ALA A 383 5.33 8.64 14.69
CA ALA A 383 6.74 8.26 14.68
C ALA A 383 7.64 9.39 14.19
N HIS A 384 7.23 10.12 13.15
CA HIS A 384 8.00 11.30 12.72
C HIS A 384 8.08 12.36 13.82
N GLY A 385 6.97 12.65 14.51
CA GLY A 385 6.96 13.55 15.67
C GLY A 385 7.89 13.07 16.80
N SER A 386 7.93 11.77 17.08
CA SER A 386 8.86 11.15 18.01
C SER A 386 10.31 11.39 17.60
N SER A 387 10.65 11.20 16.31
CA SER A 387 12.02 11.36 15.80
C SER A 387 12.54 12.81 15.87
N LEU A 388 11.64 13.80 15.76
CA LEU A 388 11.98 15.21 15.97
C LEU A 388 12.19 15.56 17.46
N ASN A 389 11.79 14.66 18.37
CA ASN A 389 11.89 14.78 19.82
C ASN A 389 12.77 13.67 20.42
N GLU A 390 13.88 13.37 19.80
CA GLU A 390 14.93 12.45 20.27
C GLU A 390 14.44 11.04 20.63
N GLY A 391 13.41 10.55 19.93
CA GLY A 391 12.86 9.21 20.15
C GLY A 391 11.92 9.10 21.36
N ARG A 392 11.36 10.22 21.82
CA ARG A 392 10.34 10.21 22.90
C ARG A 392 9.22 9.25 22.55
N VAL A 393 8.85 8.39 23.50
CA VAL A 393 7.69 7.52 23.38
C VAL A 393 6.41 8.37 23.28
N CYS A 394 5.62 8.11 22.24
CA CYS A 394 4.38 8.80 21.95
C CYS A 394 3.23 7.81 21.83
N GLU A 395 2.05 8.19 22.31
CA GLU A 395 0.81 7.44 22.12
C GLU A 395 0.29 7.64 20.69
N VAL A 396 -0.19 6.56 20.08
CA VAL A 396 -0.86 6.61 18.78
C VAL A 396 -2.37 6.67 19.00
N PRO A 397 -3.07 7.69 18.46
CA PRO A 397 -4.51 7.81 18.61
C PRO A 397 -5.27 6.61 18.08
N ASP A 398 -6.38 6.28 18.72
CA ASP A 398 -7.35 5.30 18.25
C ASP A 398 -8.50 6.00 17.54
N PHE A 399 -8.69 5.72 16.28
CA PHE A 399 -9.78 6.29 15.45
C PHE A 399 -11.03 5.41 15.44
N GLY A 400 -11.08 4.39 16.31
CA GLY A 400 -12.21 3.48 16.46
C GLY A 400 -12.24 2.34 15.45
N ASP A 401 -13.41 1.75 15.32
CA ASP A 401 -13.68 0.60 14.47
C ASP A 401 -14.75 0.91 13.42
N ALA A 402 -14.73 0.16 12.33
CA ALA A 402 -15.83 0.17 11.37
C ALA A 402 -17.16 -0.25 12.03
N PRO A 403 -18.31 0.21 11.54
CA PRO A 403 -19.61 -0.21 12.04
C PRO A 403 -19.73 -1.74 12.11
N LYS A 404 -20.23 -2.24 13.24
CA LYS A 404 -20.30 -3.69 13.52
C LYS A 404 -21.28 -4.43 12.60
N ASP A 405 -22.27 -3.75 12.09
CA ASP A 405 -23.30 -4.23 11.18
C ASP A 405 -22.93 -4.09 9.70
N ALA A 406 -21.77 -3.49 9.40
CA ALA A 406 -21.30 -3.37 8.02
C ALA A 406 -20.98 -4.75 7.44
N VAL A 407 -21.56 -5.04 6.27
CA VAL A 407 -21.28 -6.25 5.52
C VAL A 407 -19.87 -6.14 4.94
N ARG A 408 -18.97 -7.02 5.37
CA ARG A 408 -17.57 -7.01 4.96
C ARG A 408 -17.36 -7.78 3.67
N LEU A 409 -16.56 -7.20 2.77
CA LEU A 409 -16.03 -7.94 1.65
C LEU A 409 -14.94 -8.86 2.21
N GLU A 410 -15.19 -10.17 2.21
CA GLU A 410 -14.17 -11.12 2.63
C GLU A 410 -13.05 -11.17 1.58
N ALA A 411 -11.81 -11.01 2.03
CA ALA A 411 -10.67 -11.45 1.26
C ALA A 411 -10.81 -12.98 1.20
N SER A 412 -11.26 -13.53 0.07
CA SER A 412 -11.54 -14.95 -0.08
C SER A 412 -10.31 -15.77 0.28
N GLU A 413 -10.51 -16.77 1.12
CA GLU A 413 -9.50 -17.77 1.43
C GLU A 413 -9.05 -18.50 0.15
N PRO A 414 -7.77 -18.90 0.04
CA PRO A 414 -7.35 -19.77 -1.06
C PRO A 414 -8.15 -21.07 -1.05
N GLU A 415 -8.48 -21.56 -2.23
CA GLU A 415 -9.11 -22.88 -2.38
C GLU A 415 -8.20 -23.96 -1.80
N SER A 416 -8.61 -24.49 -0.66
CA SER A 416 -8.07 -25.66 0.03
C SER A 416 -6.79 -25.51 0.86
N CYS A 417 -6.88 -26.06 2.08
CA CYS A 417 -5.78 -26.39 3.01
C CYS A 417 -4.69 -27.31 2.43
N GLU A 418 -4.82 -27.80 1.20
CA GLU A 418 -3.88 -28.76 0.59
C GLU A 418 -2.59 -28.11 0.05
N LEU A 419 -2.53 -26.76 -0.05
CA LEU A 419 -1.28 -26.06 -0.40
C LEU A 419 -0.27 -26.00 0.78
N PHE A 420 -0.63 -26.54 1.93
CA PHE A 420 0.17 -26.47 3.13
C PHE A 420 0.37 -27.87 3.71
N PRO A 421 1.41 -28.61 3.31
CA PRO A 421 1.77 -29.88 3.96
C PRO A 421 2.22 -29.65 5.41
#